data_0b809991747d601d23da31fa83d99181
#
_entry.id   0b809991747d601d23da31fa83d99181
#
_cell.length_a   1.000
_cell.length_b   1.000
_cell.length_c   1.000
_cell.angle_alpha   90.00
_cell.angle_beta   90.00
_cell.angle_gamma   90.00
#
_symmetry.space_group_name_H-M   'P 1'
#
loop_
_entity.id
_entity.type
_entity.pdbx_description
1 polymer ?
#
loop_
_entity_poly.entity_id
_entity_poly.type
_entity_poly.pdbx_seq_one_letter_code
_entity_poly.pdbx_strand_id
1 'polypeptide(L)'
;MKKKIFIFLILIFYFNSAFAEKKVETIYEGNENAKIIIIVFESLTCGACGNFHKNVYPELKKDFIDTGLVRIEFRHFPLDLAAFNASKIAQ
;
A
#
# COMPACT_ATOMS: atom_id res chain seq x y z
N MET A 1 -37.71 -22.81 24.92
CA MET A 1 -36.83 -21.65 25.32
C MET A 1 -35.36 -21.93 25.03
N LYS A 2 -34.82 -23.07 25.40
CA LYS A 2 -33.37 -23.38 25.15
C LYS A 2 -32.99 -23.43 23.67
N LYS A 3 -33.85 -23.95 22.79
CA LYS A 3 -33.61 -23.96 21.32
C LYS A 3 -33.60 -22.56 20.70
N LYS A 4 -34.44 -21.64 21.15
CA LYS A 4 -34.47 -20.25 20.66
C LYS A 4 -33.24 -19.46 21.06
N ILE A 5 -32.73 -19.68 22.26
CA ILE A 5 -31.50 -19.07 22.76
C ILE A 5 -30.28 -19.60 21.99
N PHE A 6 -30.27 -20.88 21.64
CA PHE A 6 -29.16 -21.48 20.88
C PHE A 6 -29.12 -20.96 19.44
N ILE A 7 -30.29 -20.79 18.79
CA ILE A 7 -30.36 -20.17 17.45
C ILE A 7 -29.91 -18.71 17.49
N PHE A 8 -30.27 -17.97 18.53
CA PHE A 8 -29.87 -16.57 18.69
C PHE A 8 -28.35 -16.42 18.91
N LEU A 9 -27.73 -17.32 19.67
CA LEU A 9 -26.26 -17.38 19.85
C LEU A 9 -25.54 -17.72 18.54
N ILE A 10 -26.06 -18.62 17.73
CA ILE A 10 -25.49 -18.96 16.41
C ILE A 10 -25.58 -17.77 15.47
N LEU A 11 -26.69 -17.04 15.45
CA LEU A 11 -26.85 -15.83 14.64
C LEU A 11 -25.87 -14.72 15.03
N ILE A 12 -25.59 -14.53 16.32
CA ILE A 12 -24.58 -13.56 16.79
C ILE A 12 -23.17 -13.97 16.35
N PHE A 13 -22.87 -15.27 16.30
CA PHE A 13 -21.57 -15.77 15.86
C PHE A 13 -21.32 -15.57 14.36
N TYR A 14 -22.37 -15.66 13.54
CA TYR A 14 -22.29 -15.39 12.11
C TYR A 14 -22.15 -13.89 11.76
N PHE A 15 -22.58 -13.00 12.66
CA PHE A 15 -22.51 -11.55 12.41
C PHE A 15 -21.11 -10.95 12.60
N ASN A 16 -20.18 -11.67 13.26
CA ASN A 16 -18.82 -11.19 13.51
C ASN A 16 -17.82 -11.41 12.37
N SER A 17 -18.23 -12.06 11.26
CA SER A 17 -17.31 -12.43 10.17
C SER A 17 -17.23 -11.42 9.02
N ALA A 18 -17.89 -10.27 9.10
CA ALA A 18 -18.08 -9.36 7.96
C ALA A 18 -17.16 -8.14 7.91
N PHE A 19 -16.24 -7.98 8.85
CA PHE A 19 -15.19 -6.94 8.77
C PHE A 19 -13.88 -7.53 8.23
N ALA A 20 -13.88 -7.86 6.95
CA ALA A 20 -12.63 -8.06 6.24
C ALA A 20 -12.04 -6.66 5.97
N GLU A 21 -11.14 -6.21 6.84
CA GLU A 21 -10.32 -5.03 6.60
C GLU A 21 -9.54 -5.27 5.31
N LYS A 22 -9.82 -4.49 4.26
CA LYS A 22 -9.07 -4.56 3.01
C LYS A 22 -7.64 -4.11 3.33
N LYS A 23 -6.72 -5.07 3.43
CA LYS A 23 -5.30 -4.78 3.60
C LYS A 23 -4.84 -3.99 2.39
N VAL A 24 -4.36 -2.77 2.63
CA VAL A 24 -3.72 -1.96 1.59
C VAL A 24 -2.46 -2.68 1.14
N GLU A 25 -2.39 -3.01 -0.14
CA GLU A 25 -1.24 -3.69 -0.72
C GLU A 25 -0.09 -2.70 -0.89
N THR A 26 1.11 -3.09 -0.47
CA THR A 26 2.30 -2.26 -0.63
C THR A 26 2.72 -2.22 -2.09
N ILE A 27 2.82 -1.02 -2.66
CA ILE A 27 3.32 -0.82 -4.01
C ILE A 27 4.85 -0.88 -3.95
N TYR A 28 5.45 -1.88 -4.58
CA TYR A 28 6.91 -2.01 -4.61
C TYR A 28 7.40 -2.47 -5.99
N GLU A 29 8.66 -2.22 -6.23
CA GLU A 29 9.38 -2.69 -7.41
C GLU A 29 10.76 -3.23 -7.03
N GLY A 30 11.19 -4.30 -7.66
CA GLY A 30 12.44 -4.99 -7.40
C GLY A 30 12.26 -6.37 -6.77
N ASN A 31 13.40 -6.98 -6.41
CA ASN A 31 13.43 -8.32 -5.85
C ASN A 31 12.92 -8.33 -4.40
N GLU A 32 12.01 -9.24 -4.08
CA GLU A 32 11.49 -9.42 -2.70
C GLU A 32 12.61 -9.72 -1.69
N ASN A 33 13.66 -10.40 -2.12
CA ASN A 33 14.80 -10.77 -1.28
C ASN A 33 15.95 -9.76 -1.35
N ALA A 34 15.72 -8.56 -1.90
CA ALA A 34 16.74 -7.52 -1.93
C ALA A 34 17.23 -7.16 -0.53
N LYS A 35 18.55 -7.02 -0.38
CA LYS A 35 19.17 -6.71 0.92
C LYS A 35 18.89 -5.28 1.38
N ILE A 36 18.63 -4.39 0.45
CA ILE A 36 18.37 -2.97 0.71
C ILE A 36 16.94 -2.66 0.31
N ILE A 37 16.20 -2.07 1.23
CA ILE A 37 14.82 -1.60 0.99
C ILE A 37 14.81 -0.09 1.12
N ILE A 38 14.42 0.59 0.05
CA ILE A 38 14.22 2.04 0.04
C ILE A 38 12.73 2.30 0.14
N ILE A 39 12.29 3.01 1.17
CA ILE A 39 10.90 3.41 1.32
C ILE A 39 10.78 4.88 0.93
N VAL A 40 9.98 5.16 -0.09
CA VAL A 40 9.73 6.51 -0.59
C VAL A 40 8.33 6.94 -0.18
N PHE A 41 8.26 8.00 0.59
CA PHE A 41 7.00 8.67 0.90
C PHE A 41 6.77 9.80 -0.11
N GLU A 42 5.67 9.75 -0.84
CA GLU A 42 5.41 10.69 -1.92
C GLU A 42 3.96 11.14 -1.97
N SER A 43 3.73 12.31 -2.55
CA SER A 43 2.41 12.85 -2.82
C SER A 43 2.19 12.99 -4.33
N LEU A 44 0.99 12.66 -4.78
CA LEU A 44 0.60 12.77 -6.20
C LEU A 44 0.50 14.22 -6.69
N THR A 45 0.56 15.21 -5.80
CA THR A 45 0.60 16.64 -6.13
C THR A 45 1.98 17.26 -5.88
N CYS A 46 2.98 16.46 -5.50
CA CYS A 46 4.34 16.94 -5.20
C CYS A 46 5.19 17.06 -6.46
N GLY A 47 5.55 18.30 -6.86
CA GLY A 47 6.41 18.54 -8.03
C GLY A 47 7.81 17.95 -7.90
N ALA A 48 8.42 17.98 -6.70
CA ALA A 48 9.72 17.36 -6.44
C ALA A 48 9.66 15.83 -6.56
N CYS A 49 8.55 15.20 -6.17
CA CYS A 49 8.33 13.76 -6.36
C CYS A 49 8.26 13.41 -7.86
N GLY A 50 7.55 14.22 -8.65
CA GLY A 50 7.51 14.06 -10.10
C GLY A 50 8.89 14.22 -10.75
N ASN A 51 9.69 15.16 -10.27
CA ASN A 51 11.08 15.34 -10.73
C ASN A 51 11.96 14.14 -10.38
N PHE A 52 11.80 13.56 -9.20
CA PHE A 52 12.48 12.33 -8.81
C PHE A 52 12.16 11.18 -9.79
N HIS A 53 10.89 10.94 -10.08
CA HIS A 53 10.48 9.89 -11.02
C HIS A 53 11.01 10.11 -12.43
N LYS A 54 11.14 11.36 -12.87
CA LYS A 54 11.62 11.68 -14.21
C LYS A 54 13.14 11.59 -14.35
N ASN A 55 13.90 12.07 -13.37
CA ASN A 55 15.31 12.31 -13.50
C ASN A 55 16.22 11.42 -12.66
N VAL A 56 15.72 10.84 -11.57
CA VAL A 56 16.54 10.03 -10.65
C VAL A 56 16.14 8.56 -10.70
N TYR A 57 14.84 8.29 -10.68
CA TYR A 57 14.31 6.93 -10.62
C TYR A 57 14.77 6.02 -11.77
N PRO A 58 14.87 6.47 -13.05
CA PRO A 58 15.31 5.60 -14.15
C PRO A 58 16.73 5.06 -13.96
N GLU A 59 17.66 5.86 -13.45
CA GLU A 59 19.03 5.42 -13.16
C GLU A 59 19.07 4.50 -11.95
N LEU A 60 18.36 4.85 -10.87
CA LEU A 60 18.22 4.01 -9.69
C LEU A 60 17.64 2.62 -10.05
N LYS A 61 16.63 2.61 -10.90
CA LYS A 61 16.03 1.38 -11.38
C LYS A 61 17.03 0.51 -12.13
N LYS A 62 17.68 1.08 -13.13
CA LYS A 62 18.65 0.36 -13.98
C LYS A 62 19.81 -0.19 -13.19
N ASP A 63 20.41 0.61 -12.31
CA ASP A 63 21.68 0.30 -11.67
C ASP A 63 21.53 -0.53 -10.40
N PHE A 64 20.40 -0.44 -9.72
CA PHE A 64 20.21 -1.06 -8.40
C PHE A 64 18.97 -1.94 -8.27
N ILE A 65 17.84 -1.56 -8.85
CA ILE A 65 16.59 -2.31 -8.69
C ILE A 65 16.59 -3.53 -9.64
N ASP A 66 16.89 -3.32 -10.90
CA ASP A 66 16.93 -4.39 -11.91
C ASP A 66 18.06 -5.40 -11.66
N THR A 67 19.11 -4.99 -10.95
CA THR A 67 20.20 -5.86 -10.52
C THR A 67 19.86 -6.74 -9.32
N GLY A 68 18.72 -6.49 -8.65
CA GLY A 68 18.27 -7.22 -7.48
C GLY A 68 18.88 -6.78 -6.15
N LEU A 69 19.73 -5.73 -6.14
CA LEU A 69 20.34 -5.21 -4.92
C LEU A 69 19.37 -4.43 -4.05
N VAL A 70 18.45 -3.69 -4.68
CA VAL A 70 17.53 -2.78 -4.03
C VAL A 70 16.10 -3.14 -4.38
N ARG A 71 15.21 -3.11 -3.39
CA ARG A 71 13.77 -3.02 -3.56
C ARG A 71 13.31 -1.63 -3.15
N ILE A 72 12.48 -1.00 -3.96
CA ILE A 72 11.88 0.28 -3.65
C ILE A 72 10.40 0.08 -3.32
N GLU A 73 9.94 0.69 -2.24
CA GLU A 73 8.53 0.71 -1.83
C GLU A 73 8.01 2.14 -1.87
N PHE A 74 6.88 2.33 -2.53
CA PHE A 74 6.21 3.62 -2.60
C PHE A 74 5.06 3.67 -1.62
N ARG A 75 5.04 4.72 -0.78
CA ARG A 75 3.99 4.95 0.20
C ARG A 75 3.40 6.33 0.01
N HIS A 76 2.08 6.40 -0.02
CA HIS A 76 1.40 7.68 -0.11
C HIS A 76 1.59 8.53 1.14
N PHE A 77 2.00 9.77 0.92
CA PHE A 77 2.08 10.82 1.93
C PHE A 77 1.42 12.07 1.36
N PRO A 78 0.07 12.13 1.32
CA PRO A 78 -0.65 13.21 0.67
C PRO A 78 -0.43 14.55 1.38
N LEU A 79 0.03 15.55 0.62
CA LEU A 79 0.31 16.89 1.14
C LEU A 79 -0.93 17.80 1.14
N ASP A 80 -1.96 17.43 0.37
CA ASP A 80 -3.21 18.18 0.24
C ASP A 80 -4.40 17.24 0.00
N LEU A 81 -5.60 17.82 -0.01
CA LEU A 81 -6.84 17.07 -0.18
C LEU A 81 -6.94 16.40 -1.56
N ALA A 82 -6.41 17.01 -2.61
CA ALA A 82 -6.41 16.44 -3.95
C ALA A 82 -5.54 15.19 -3.99
N ALA A 83 -4.33 15.24 -3.44
CA ALA A 83 -3.45 14.09 -3.31
C ALA A 83 -4.06 12.99 -2.45
N PHE A 84 -4.73 13.35 -1.36
CA PHE A 84 -5.41 12.39 -0.49
C PHE A 84 -6.52 11.63 -1.23
N ASN A 85 -7.36 12.33 -1.97
CA ASN A 85 -8.42 11.71 -2.75
C ASN A 85 -7.87 10.85 -3.90
N ALA A 86 -6.83 11.33 -4.58
CA ALA A 86 -6.16 10.57 -5.64
C ALA A 86 -5.50 9.30 -5.12
N SER A 87 -4.88 9.34 -3.94
CA SER A 87 -4.23 8.18 -3.33
C SER A 87 -5.21 7.04 -3.01
N LYS A 88 -6.47 7.35 -2.69
CA LYS A 88 -7.51 6.34 -2.47
C LYS A 88 -7.87 5.56 -3.75
N ILE A 89 -7.67 6.16 -4.89
CA ILE A 89 -7.97 5.54 -6.20
C ILE A 89 -6.77 4.75 -6.69
N ALA A 90 -5.57 5.19 -6.36
CA ALA A 90 -4.31 4.60 -6.80
C ALA A 90 -3.87 3.35 -6.00
N GLN A 91 -4.63 2.95 -4.97
CA GLN A 91 -4.36 1.78 -4.12
C GLN A 91 -5.23 0.58 -4.46
#